data_7d19e4130df27798f07a3412f00227c7
#
_entry.id   7d19e4130df27798f07a3412f00227c7
#
_cell.length_a   1.000
_cell.length_b   1.000
_cell.length_c   1.000
_cell.angle_alpha   90.00
_cell.angle_beta   90.00
_cell.angle_gamma   90.00
#
_symmetry.space_group_name_H-M   'P 1'
#
loop_
_entity.id
_entity.type
_entity.pdbx_description
1 polymer ?
#
loop_
_entity_poly.entity_id
_entity_poly.type
_entity_poly.pdbx_seq_one_letter_code
_entity_poly.pdbx_strand_id
1 'polypeptide(L)'
;MLSFVLSTICFTFAAFSQAQVLAPTQQLYVTIYNNNLALVEDKRTLDLPQGYSKIEFKGVSASIRPETVSLNAQGVNILEQNFDFDLLTPDKLMEKSIGQQVQLVRTNPGNGQQVTEVATVLSVNEGVVLNVNGRIEVLRADAIPTRVIFNKIPDNLRASPQLSISVDADKGGARTGTLSYLTTGFSWKADYVA
;
A
#
# COMPACT_ATOMS: atom_id res chain seq x y z
N MET A 1 -52.16 -18.04 35.47
CA MET A 1 -51.84 -18.05 34.03
C MET A 1 -50.75 -17.02 33.80
N LEU A 2 -49.50 -17.47 33.70
CA LEU A 2 -48.32 -16.59 33.50
C LEU A 2 -47.89 -16.76 32.05
N SER A 3 -48.05 -15.70 31.24
CA SER A 3 -47.72 -15.69 29.82
C SER A 3 -46.27 -15.25 29.65
N PHE A 4 -45.37 -16.16 29.21
CA PHE A 4 -44.00 -15.87 28.86
C PHE A 4 -43.97 -15.35 27.41
N VAL A 5 -43.61 -14.08 27.24
CA VAL A 5 -43.29 -13.50 25.90
C VAL A 5 -41.82 -13.76 25.60
N LEU A 6 -41.59 -14.67 24.68
CA LEU A 6 -40.23 -14.97 24.15
C LEU A 6 -39.86 -13.91 23.11
N SER A 7 -39.00 -12.95 23.49
CA SER A 7 -38.49 -11.94 22.58
C SER A 7 -37.33 -12.53 21.78
N THR A 8 -37.54 -12.78 20.48
CA THR A 8 -36.51 -13.24 19.55
C THR A 8 -35.67 -12.05 19.12
N ILE A 9 -34.45 -11.93 19.65
CA ILE A 9 -33.46 -10.93 19.22
C ILE A 9 -32.84 -11.44 17.91
N CYS A 10 -33.17 -10.79 16.80
CA CYS A 10 -32.60 -11.04 15.50
C CYS A 10 -31.24 -10.33 15.42
N PHE A 11 -30.13 -11.07 15.58
CA PHE A 11 -28.78 -10.55 15.33
C PHE A 11 -28.56 -10.47 13.82
N THR A 12 -28.60 -9.27 13.27
CA THR A 12 -28.15 -9.02 11.90
C THR A 12 -26.63 -9.04 11.87
N PHE A 13 -26.04 -10.12 11.38
CA PHE A 13 -24.61 -10.15 11.04
C PHE A 13 -24.37 -9.21 9.86
N ALA A 14 -23.71 -8.09 10.11
CA ALA A 14 -23.13 -7.28 9.04
C ALA A 14 -21.99 -8.11 8.41
N ALA A 15 -22.20 -8.59 7.19
CA ALA A 15 -21.13 -9.23 6.41
C ALA A 15 -20.09 -8.15 6.07
N PHE A 16 -18.93 -8.21 6.73
CA PHE A 16 -17.76 -7.42 6.32
C PHE A 16 -17.33 -7.93 4.95
N SER A 17 -17.51 -7.09 3.92
CA SER A 17 -16.99 -7.35 2.59
C SER A 17 -15.46 -7.41 2.67
N GLN A 18 -14.87 -8.59 2.52
CA GLN A 18 -13.44 -8.75 2.47
C GLN A 18 -12.92 -8.25 1.12
N ALA A 19 -11.81 -7.51 1.14
CA ALA A 19 -11.13 -7.10 -0.08
C ALA A 19 -10.67 -8.35 -0.85
N GLN A 20 -11.08 -8.46 -2.10
CA GLN A 20 -10.73 -9.61 -2.94
C GLN A 20 -9.37 -9.33 -3.62
N VAL A 21 -8.39 -10.17 -3.34
CA VAL A 21 -7.08 -10.09 -4.00
C VAL A 21 -7.21 -10.68 -5.39
N LEU A 22 -6.93 -9.88 -6.42
CA LEU A 22 -7.03 -10.32 -7.80
C LEU A 22 -5.91 -11.29 -8.19
N ALA A 23 -6.24 -12.17 -9.15
CA ALA A 23 -5.28 -13.02 -9.85
C ALA A 23 -4.15 -12.18 -10.51
N PRO A 24 -2.99 -12.77 -10.77
CA PRO A 24 -1.93 -12.11 -11.53
C PRO A 24 -2.44 -11.57 -12.87
N THR A 25 -1.81 -10.50 -13.35
CA THR A 25 -2.04 -9.94 -14.69
C THR A 25 -2.02 -11.05 -15.76
N GLN A 26 -3.06 -11.12 -16.58
CA GLN A 26 -3.13 -12.07 -17.68
C GLN A 26 -2.48 -11.51 -18.95
N GLN A 27 -2.72 -10.24 -19.24
CA GLN A 27 -2.16 -9.53 -20.38
C GLN A 27 -1.85 -8.09 -19.97
N LEU A 28 -0.62 -7.65 -20.26
CA LEU A 28 -0.18 -6.29 -20.00
C LEU A 28 0.26 -5.65 -21.32
N TYR A 29 -0.34 -4.50 -21.64
CA TYR A 29 0.05 -3.68 -22.77
C TYR A 29 0.59 -2.36 -22.26
N VAL A 30 1.69 -1.89 -22.86
CA VAL A 30 2.30 -0.60 -22.52
C VAL A 30 2.54 0.18 -23.80
N THR A 31 1.87 1.32 -23.95
CA THR A 31 2.10 2.26 -25.04
C THR A 31 2.91 3.42 -24.54
N ILE A 32 4.14 3.58 -25.03
CA ILE A 32 5.06 4.63 -24.60
C ILE A 32 4.93 5.82 -25.53
N TYR A 33 4.60 6.97 -24.97
CA TYR A 33 4.50 8.24 -25.66
C TYR A 33 5.77 9.09 -25.49
N ASN A 34 5.86 10.18 -26.20
CA ASN A 34 6.86 11.23 -25.94
C ASN A 34 6.60 11.88 -24.57
N ASN A 35 7.60 12.63 -24.06
CA ASN A 35 7.49 13.43 -22.85
C ASN A 35 7.27 12.62 -21.56
N ASN A 36 7.98 11.51 -21.41
CA ASN A 36 7.97 10.74 -20.18
C ASN A 36 6.56 10.25 -19.78
N LEU A 37 5.80 9.72 -20.72
CA LEU A 37 4.43 9.26 -20.52
C LEU A 37 4.22 7.89 -21.15
N ALA A 38 3.49 7.02 -20.44
CA ALA A 38 3.03 5.74 -20.97
C ALA A 38 1.59 5.47 -20.55
N LEU A 39 0.83 4.79 -21.43
CA LEU A 39 -0.45 4.17 -21.12
C LEU A 39 -0.18 2.71 -20.79
N VAL A 40 -0.68 2.28 -19.65
CA VAL A 40 -0.69 0.88 -19.21
C VAL A 40 -2.11 0.37 -19.29
N GLU A 41 -2.30 -0.80 -19.91
CA GLU A 41 -3.56 -1.54 -19.97
C GLU A 41 -3.32 -2.95 -19.42
N ASP A 42 -3.94 -3.25 -18.29
CA ASP A 42 -3.79 -4.48 -17.54
C ASP A 42 -5.10 -5.27 -17.55
N LYS A 43 -5.12 -6.38 -18.30
CA LYS A 43 -6.28 -7.27 -18.40
C LYS A 43 -6.18 -8.39 -17.39
N ARG A 44 -7.27 -8.56 -16.61
CA ARG A 44 -7.39 -9.60 -15.59
C ARG A 44 -8.77 -10.24 -15.61
N THR A 45 -8.86 -11.47 -15.12
CA THR A 45 -10.14 -12.05 -14.75
C THR A 45 -10.53 -11.56 -13.36
N LEU A 46 -11.69 -10.93 -13.26
CA LEU A 46 -12.30 -10.45 -12.02
C LEU A 46 -13.42 -11.44 -11.65
N ASP A 47 -13.26 -12.12 -10.53
CA ASP A 47 -14.35 -12.92 -9.96
C ASP A 47 -15.02 -12.11 -8.86
N LEU A 48 -16.17 -11.53 -9.17
CA LEU A 48 -16.89 -10.60 -8.32
C LEU A 48 -18.18 -11.20 -7.82
N PRO A 49 -18.55 -11.00 -6.55
CA PRO A 49 -19.91 -11.23 -6.10
C PRO A 49 -20.85 -10.21 -6.73
N GLN A 50 -22.15 -10.49 -6.71
CA GLN A 50 -23.16 -9.49 -7.03
C GLN A 50 -23.18 -8.38 -5.97
N GLY A 51 -23.35 -7.12 -6.40
CA GLY A 51 -23.38 -5.95 -5.54
C GLY A 51 -21.99 -5.41 -5.21
N TYR A 52 -21.86 -4.80 -4.03
CA TYR A 52 -20.65 -4.12 -3.58
C TYR A 52 -19.48 -5.08 -3.32
N SER A 53 -18.32 -4.72 -3.86
CA SER A 53 -17.04 -5.36 -3.50
C SER A 53 -15.87 -4.39 -3.65
N LYS A 54 -14.76 -4.68 -2.97
CA LYS A 54 -13.51 -3.94 -3.09
C LYS A 54 -12.48 -4.81 -3.80
N ILE A 55 -11.91 -4.29 -4.88
CA ILE A 55 -10.91 -4.96 -5.70
C ILE A 55 -9.55 -4.32 -5.43
N GLU A 56 -8.51 -5.14 -5.26
CA GLU A 56 -7.14 -4.69 -5.07
C GLU A 56 -6.26 -5.07 -6.27
N PHE A 57 -5.73 -4.07 -6.95
CA PHE A 57 -4.73 -4.23 -8.01
C PHE A 57 -3.33 -3.99 -7.42
N LYS A 58 -2.58 -5.06 -7.20
CA LYS A 58 -1.19 -5.01 -6.72
C LYS A 58 -0.22 -4.88 -7.89
N GLY A 59 0.91 -4.22 -7.65
CA GLY A 59 1.98 -4.09 -8.64
C GLY A 59 1.68 -3.08 -9.76
N VAL A 60 0.79 -2.12 -9.51
CA VAL A 60 0.63 -0.97 -10.40
C VAL A 60 1.86 -0.06 -10.33
N SER A 61 2.05 0.81 -11.32
CA SER A 61 3.20 1.71 -11.33
C SER A 61 3.19 2.67 -10.13
N ALA A 62 4.35 2.85 -9.48
CA ALA A 62 4.49 3.85 -8.42
C ALA A 62 4.32 5.30 -8.93
N SER A 63 4.53 5.53 -10.22
CA SER A 63 4.39 6.83 -10.88
C SER A 63 3.06 6.97 -11.64
N ILE A 64 2.06 6.17 -11.27
CA ILE A 64 0.70 6.25 -11.82
C ILE A 64 0.12 7.65 -11.61
N ARG A 65 -0.69 8.09 -12.56
CA ARG A 65 -1.55 9.26 -12.40
C ARG A 65 -2.94 8.81 -11.97
N PRO A 66 -3.29 8.90 -10.67
CA PRO A 66 -4.53 8.31 -10.16
C PRO A 66 -5.79 8.84 -10.83
N GLU A 67 -5.77 10.09 -11.27
CA GLU A 67 -6.87 10.76 -11.98
C GLU A 67 -7.16 10.17 -13.38
N THR A 68 -6.23 9.38 -13.92
CA THR A 68 -6.38 8.76 -15.25
C THR A 68 -6.81 7.30 -15.18
N VAL A 69 -6.99 6.77 -13.97
CA VAL A 69 -7.38 5.37 -13.77
C VAL A 69 -8.79 5.13 -14.30
N SER A 70 -8.92 4.09 -15.09
CA SER A 70 -10.20 3.60 -15.61
C SER A 70 -10.25 2.09 -15.52
N LEU A 71 -11.34 1.55 -15.02
CA LEU A 71 -11.62 0.12 -15.02
C LEU A 71 -12.82 -0.15 -15.95
N ASN A 72 -12.62 -0.95 -16.98
CA ASN A 72 -13.68 -1.38 -17.87
C ASN A 72 -13.96 -2.87 -17.64
N ALA A 73 -15.15 -3.19 -17.16
CA ALA A 73 -15.63 -4.56 -16.99
C ALA A 73 -17.15 -4.59 -17.20
N GLN A 74 -17.64 -5.62 -17.88
CA GLN A 74 -19.06 -5.72 -18.20
C GLN A 74 -19.93 -5.81 -16.93
N GLY A 75 -20.95 -4.95 -16.81
CA GLY A 75 -21.87 -4.93 -15.68
C GLY A 75 -21.22 -4.55 -14.34
N VAL A 76 -20.18 -3.72 -14.38
CA VAL A 76 -19.47 -3.23 -13.20
C VAL A 76 -19.44 -1.71 -13.22
N ASN A 77 -19.93 -1.11 -12.14
CA ASN A 77 -19.87 0.33 -11.92
C ASN A 77 -18.82 0.64 -10.87
N ILE A 78 -17.92 1.60 -11.15
CA ILE A 78 -16.94 2.10 -10.19
C ILE A 78 -17.67 3.06 -9.23
N LEU A 79 -17.50 2.85 -7.93
CA LEU A 79 -18.04 3.71 -6.88
C LEU A 79 -16.93 4.63 -6.32
N GLU A 80 -15.74 4.07 -6.10
CA GLU A 80 -14.61 4.77 -5.50
C GLU A 80 -13.30 4.14 -5.97
N GLN A 81 -12.25 4.95 -6.08
CA GLN A 81 -10.90 4.47 -6.35
C GLN A 81 -9.90 5.16 -5.44
N ASN A 82 -9.04 4.35 -4.79
CA ASN A 82 -7.99 4.79 -3.89
C ASN A 82 -6.65 4.23 -4.33
N PHE A 83 -5.66 5.09 -4.42
CA PHE A 83 -4.29 4.69 -4.71
C PHE A 83 -3.44 4.77 -3.44
N ASP A 84 -3.01 3.58 -2.96
CA ASP A 84 -2.14 3.43 -1.79
C ASP A 84 -0.69 3.32 -2.26
N PHE A 85 0.08 4.38 -2.07
CA PHE A 85 1.51 4.45 -2.42
C PHE A 85 2.42 4.65 -1.21
N ASP A 86 1.92 4.51 0.02
CA ASP A 86 2.73 4.48 1.24
C ASP A 86 3.61 3.22 1.22
N LEU A 87 4.73 3.33 0.50
CA LEU A 87 5.65 2.21 0.33
C LEU A 87 6.48 1.97 1.58
N LEU A 88 6.80 0.70 1.82
CA LEU A 88 7.68 0.27 2.89
C LEU A 88 9.13 0.71 2.59
N THR A 89 9.44 1.95 2.95
CA THR A 89 10.79 2.51 2.90
C THR A 89 11.29 2.79 4.31
N PRO A 90 12.61 2.89 4.54
CA PRO A 90 13.16 3.23 5.85
C PRO A 90 12.59 4.53 6.41
N ASP A 91 12.43 5.56 5.57
CA ASP A 91 11.89 6.86 5.97
C ASP A 91 10.42 6.76 6.36
N LYS A 92 9.61 6.03 5.58
CA LYS A 92 8.19 5.80 5.89
C LYS A 92 8.00 4.94 7.14
N LEU A 93 8.84 3.93 7.35
CA LEU A 93 8.85 3.16 8.60
C LEU A 93 9.08 4.07 9.79
N MET A 94 10.07 4.96 9.71
CA MET A 94 10.40 5.89 10.78
C MET A 94 9.26 6.90 11.00
N GLU A 95 8.70 7.48 9.93
CA GLU A 95 7.58 8.43 9.97
C GLU A 95 6.34 7.82 10.66
N LYS A 96 5.95 6.62 10.25
CA LYS A 96 4.79 5.92 10.83
C LYS A 96 5.05 5.36 12.24
N SER A 97 6.30 5.43 12.71
CA SER A 97 6.68 5.02 14.08
C SER A 97 6.76 6.19 15.06
N ILE A 98 6.38 7.41 14.67
CA ILE A 98 6.32 8.55 15.59
C ILE A 98 5.40 8.22 16.77
N GLY A 99 5.90 8.44 18.00
CA GLY A 99 5.24 8.05 19.25
C GLY A 99 5.37 6.58 19.62
N GLN A 100 5.95 5.74 18.76
CA GLN A 100 6.17 4.30 19.01
C GLN A 100 7.58 4.02 19.50
N GLN A 101 7.75 2.86 20.14
CA GLN A 101 9.04 2.36 20.56
C GLN A 101 9.74 1.58 19.45
N VAL A 102 11.03 1.86 19.29
CA VAL A 102 11.95 1.13 18.42
C VAL A 102 13.16 0.69 19.23
N GLN A 103 13.94 -0.28 18.71
CA GLN A 103 15.20 -0.68 19.32
C GLN A 103 16.36 -0.08 18.54
N LEU A 104 17.30 0.53 19.24
CA LEU A 104 18.56 1.04 18.70
C LEU A 104 19.66 0.04 19.01
N VAL A 105 20.35 -0.45 18.00
CA VAL A 105 21.55 -1.25 18.17
C VAL A 105 22.75 -0.44 17.75
N ARG A 106 23.60 -0.13 18.71
CA ARG A 106 24.85 0.62 18.52
C ARG A 106 26.03 -0.32 18.65
N THR A 107 26.96 -0.25 17.73
CA THR A 107 28.18 -1.03 17.77
C THR A 107 29.33 -0.14 18.21
N ASN A 108 30.03 -0.51 19.28
CA ASN A 108 31.24 0.17 19.71
C ASN A 108 32.36 -0.08 18.70
N PRO A 109 32.89 0.95 18.04
CA PRO A 109 33.90 0.78 17.00
C PRO A 109 35.24 0.27 17.54
N GLY A 110 35.52 0.44 18.85
CA GLY A 110 36.76 0.01 19.46
C GLY A 110 36.87 -1.48 19.78
N ASN A 111 35.73 -2.14 20.06
CA ASN A 111 35.75 -3.55 20.49
C ASN A 111 34.65 -4.42 19.80
N GLY A 112 33.83 -3.83 18.93
CA GLY A 112 32.74 -4.53 18.23
C GLY A 112 31.54 -4.92 19.08
N GLN A 113 31.51 -4.56 20.36
CA GLN A 113 30.39 -4.86 21.24
C GLN A 113 29.13 -4.09 20.81
N GLN A 114 28.00 -4.76 20.87
CA GLN A 114 26.68 -4.17 20.55
C GLN A 114 25.93 -3.86 21.85
N VAL A 115 25.34 -2.68 21.89
CA VAL A 115 24.41 -2.24 22.93
C VAL A 115 23.07 -2.00 22.29
N THR A 116 22.02 -2.60 22.89
CA THR A 116 20.64 -2.39 22.45
C THR A 116 19.90 -1.54 23.49
N GLU A 117 19.30 -0.44 23.02
CA GLU A 117 18.51 0.48 23.84
C GLU A 117 17.11 0.63 23.24
N VAL A 118 16.12 0.85 24.11
CA VAL A 118 14.77 1.18 23.66
C VAL A 118 14.67 2.70 23.52
N ALA A 119 14.12 3.14 22.38
CA ALA A 119 13.89 4.55 22.11
C ALA A 119 12.46 4.80 21.63
N THR A 120 11.93 5.97 21.94
CA THR A 120 10.66 6.45 21.37
C THR A 120 10.97 7.44 20.25
N VAL A 121 10.37 7.25 19.07
CA VAL A 121 10.50 8.20 17.96
C VAL A 121 9.66 9.43 18.26
N LEU A 122 10.29 10.62 18.31
CA LEU A 122 9.60 11.88 18.60
C LEU A 122 9.28 12.67 17.34
N SER A 123 10.23 12.72 16.39
CA SER A 123 10.09 13.46 15.13
C SER A 123 11.03 12.89 14.08
N VAL A 124 10.65 13.11 12.80
CA VAL A 124 11.48 12.74 11.64
C VAL A 124 11.65 13.92 10.65
N ASN A 125 11.23 15.12 11.05
CA ASN A 125 11.36 16.31 10.21
C ASN A 125 12.81 16.81 10.24
N GLU A 126 13.47 16.88 9.08
CA GLU A 126 14.87 17.31 8.92
C GLU A 126 15.89 16.50 9.74
N GLY A 127 15.53 15.26 10.11
CA GLY A 127 16.32 14.35 10.91
C GLY A 127 15.48 13.59 11.91
N VAL A 128 16.03 12.52 12.46
CA VAL A 128 15.32 11.66 13.41
C VAL A 128 15.63 12.09 14.84
N VAL A 129 14.61 12.46 15.60
CA VAL A 129 14.70 12.82 17.01
C VAL A 129 14.07 11.71 17.85
N LEU A 130 14.82 11.24 18.82
CA LEU A 130 14.48 10.09 19.66
C LEU A 130 14.53 10.47 21.15
N ASN A 131 13.68 9.83 21.94
CA ASN A 131 13.82 9.80 23.39
C ASN A 131 14.42 8.44 23.78
N VAL A 132 15.63 8.45 24.29
CA VAL A 132 16.38 7.26 24.73
C VAL A 132 16.59 7.36 26.24
N ASN A 133 15.90 6.55 27.02
CA ASN A 133 16.03 6.56 28.50
C ASN A 133 15.87 7.96 29.12
N GLY A 134 14.91 8.77 28.62
CA GLY A 134 14.64 10.13 29.08
C GLY A 134 15.56 11.23 28.49
N ARG A 135 16.54 10.87 27.67
CA ARG A 135 17.40 11.83 26.94
C ARG A 135 16.87 12.03 25.53
N ILE A 136 16.95 13.25 25.04
CA ILE A 136 16.62 13.58 23.64
C ILE A 136 17.89 13.45 22.80
N GLU A 137 17.84 12.59 21.81
CA GLU A 137 18.94 12.32 20.91
C GLU A 137 18.54 12.58 19.45
N VAL A 138 19.46 13.14 18.67
CA VAL A 138 19.30 13.29 17.22
C VAL A 138 20.13 12.23 16.52
N LEU A 139 19.47 11.35 15.75
CA LEU A 139 20.15 10.33 14.98
C LEU A 139 20.77 10.99 13.72
N ARG A 140 22.09 10.95 13.62
CA ARG A 140 22.84 11.51 12.47
C ARG A 140 23.42 10.39 11.61
N ALA A 141 23.43 10.60 10.31
CA ALA A 141 23.97 9.63 9.35
C ALA A 141 25.50 9.48 9.41
N ASP A 142 26.20 10.52 9.92
CA ASP A 142 27.65 10.61 10.04
C ASP A 142 28.21 10.14 11.40
N ALA A 143 27.32 9.71 12.30
CA ALA A 143 27.68 9.24 13.62
C ALA A 143 28.02 7.73 13.63
N ILE A 144 28.23 7.18 14.82
CA ILE A 144 28.45 5.74 15.04
C ILE A 144 27.32 4.95 14.35
N PRO A 145 27.64 3.92 13.56
CA PRO A 145 26.65 3.11 12.88
C PRO A 145 25.57 2.62 13.85
N THR A 146 24.36 3.12 13.67
CA THR A 146 23.21 2.77 14.51
C THR A 146 22.18 2.08 13.64
N ARG A 147 21.82 0.85 14.03
CA ARG A 147 20.74 0.10 13.39
C ARG A 147 19.47 0.32 14.17
N VAL A 148 18.40 0.69 13.49
CA VAL A 148 17.06 0.79 14.06
C VAL A 148 16.27 -0.46 13.74
N ILE A 149 15.67 -1.08 14.76
CA ILE A 149 14.85 -2.28 14.63
C ILE A 149 13.41 -1.91 15.00
N PHE A 150 12.49 -2.22 14.08
CA PHE A 150 11.06 -2.03 14.27
C PHE A 150 10.43 -3.37 14.66
N ASN A 151 9.58 -3.38 15.69
CA ASN A 151 8.96 -4.62 16.17
C ASN A 151 7.86 -5.14 15.24
N LYS A 152 7.26 -4.25 14.46
CA LYS A 152 6.22 -4.60 13.46
C LYS A 152 6.24 -3.61 12.30
N ILE A 153 5.69 -4.04 11.17
CA ILE A 153 5.41 -3.15 10.05
C ILE A 153 4.07 -2.44 10.36
N PRO A 154 4.00 -1.11 10.28
CA PRO A 154 2.74 -0.38 10.37
C PRO A 154 1.74 -0.83 9.31
N ASP A 155 0.46 -0.93 9.67
CA ASP A 155 -0.58 -1.56 8.85
C ASP A 155 -0.81 -0.90 7.48
N ASN A 156 -0.44 0.38 7.36
CA ASN A 156 -0.65 1.17 6.14
C ASN A 156 0.54 1.14 5.16
N LEU A 157 1.66 0.49 5.51
CA LEU A 157 2.81 0.38 4.61
C LEU A 157 2.70 -0.85 3.71
N ARG A 158 2.99 -0.67 2.43
CA ARG A 158 2.91 -1.72 1.40
C ARG A 158 4.28 -1.97 0.76
N ALA A 159 4.56 -3.24 0.46
CA ALA A 159 5.79 -3.61 -0.25
C ALA A 159 5.80 -3.15 -1.72
N SER A 160 4.62 -2.94 -2.30
CA SER A 160 4.44 -2.43 -3.66
C SER A 160 3.22 -1.53 -3.73
N PRO A 161 3.17 -0.58 -4.70
CA PRO A 161 2.01 0.25 -4.91
C PRO A 161 0.76 -0.59 -5.16
N GLN A 162 -0.36 -0.14 -4.63
CA GLN A 162 -1.63 -0.83 -4.73
C GLN A 162 -2.74 0.16 -5.08
N LEU A 163 -3.59 -0.23 -6.02
CA LEU A 163 -4.81 0.49 -6.36
C LEU A 163 -6.00 -0.31 -5.82
N SER A 164 -6.83 0.32 -5.03
CA SER A 164 -8.08 -0.24 -4.52
C SER A 164 -9.24 0.42 -5.23
N ILE A 165 -10.16 -0.37 -5.78
CA ILE A 165 -11.36 0.10 -6.48
C ILE A 165 -12.58 -0.53 -5.84
N SER A 166 -13.48 0.30 -5.31
CA SER A 166 -14.80 -0.13 -4.85
C SER A 166 -15.75 -0.16 -6.04
N VAL A 167 -16.44 -1.26 -6.22
CA VAL A 167 -17.32 -1.50 -7.37
C VAL A 167 -18.67 -2.03 -6.93
N ASP A 168 -19.67 -1.82 -7.78
CA ASP A 168 -20.97 -2.49 -7.73
C ASP A 168 -21.16 -3.33 -8.99
N ALA A 169 -21.31 -4.64 -8.83
CA ALA A 169 -21.50 -5.58 -9.93
C ALA A 169 -22.98 -6.00 -10.04
N ASP A 170 -23.53 -5.90 -11.25
CA ASP A 170 -24.94 -6.26 -11.54
C ASP A 170 -25.24 -7.73 -11.28
N LYS A 171 -24.25 -8.61 -11.48
CA LYS A 171 -24.31 -10.07 -11.29
C LYS A 171 -23.00 -10.59 -10.71
N GLY A 172 -23.06 -11.71 -10.02
CA GLY A 172 -21.88 -12.45 -9.59
C GLY A 172 -21.23 -13.23 -10.73
N GLY A 173 -19.94 -13.54 -10.58
CA GLY A 173 -19.17 -14.41 -11.46
C GLY A 173 -17.93 -13.79 -12.09
N ALA A 174 -17.19 -14.63 -12.80
CA ALA A 174 -15.94 -14.26 -13.45
C ALA A 174 -16.19 -13.45 -14.73
N ARG A 175 -15.43 -12.38 -14.91
CA ARG A 175 -15.47 -11.50 -16.09
C ARG A 175 -14.11 -10.91 -16.40
N THR A 176 -13.86 -10.57 -17.64
CA THR A 176 -12.64 -9.84 -18.00
C THR A 176 -12.80 -8.37 -17.60
N GLY A 177 -11.84 -7.86 -16.84
CA GLY A 177 -11.67 -6.45 -16.55
C GLY A 177 -10.38 -5.92 -17.17
N THR A 178 -10.42 -4.72 -17.72
CA THR A 178 -9.25 -3.98 -18.20
C THR A 178 -9.07 -2.75 -17.35
N LEU A 179 -7.98 -2.69 -16.59
CA LEU A 179 -7.53 -1.52 -15.87
C LEU A 179 -6.60 -0.73 -16.79
N SER A 180 -6.90 0.56 -17.03
CA SER A 180 -6.08 1.45 -17.85
C SER A 180 -5.68 2.66 -17.03
N TYR A 181 -4.42 3.11 -17.16
CA TYR A 181 -3.92 4.31 -16.49
C TYR A 181 -2.69 4.88 -17.18
N LEU A 182 -2.47 6.17 -17.00
CA LEU A 182 -1.24 6.83 -17.43
C LEU A 182 -0.19 6.77 -16.31
N THR A 183 1.06 6.62 -16.70
CA THR A 183 2.20 6.64 -15.79
C THR A 183 3.36 7.38 -16.39
N THR A 184 4.28 7.84 -15.54
CA THR A 184 5.55 8.46 -15.95
C THR A 184 6.72 7.48 -15.73
N GLY A 185 7.93 7.90 -16.10
CA GLY A 185 9.15 7.09 -15.92
C GLY A 185 9.53 6.26 -17.16
N PHE A 186 8.86 6.50 -18.30
CA PHE A 186 9.13 5.81 -19.56
C PHE A 186 9.67 6.77 -20.61
N SER A 187 10.72 6.34 -21.33
CA SER A 187 11.25 7.01 -22.51
C SER A 187 11.62 6.00 -23.57
N TRP A 188 11.66 6.43 -24.81
CA TRP A 188 12.19 5.62 -25.90
C TRP A 188 13.16 6.45 -26.72
N LYS A 189 14.11 5.76 -27.38
CA LYS A 189 15.06 6.36 -28.30
C LYS A 189 15.19 5.44 -29.50
N ALA A 190 15.16 6.02 -30.70
CA ALA A 190 15.45 5.30 -31.94
C ALA A 190 16.89 5.62 -32.38
N ASP A 191 17.70 4.59 -32.57
CA ASP A 191 19.04 4.69 -33.17
C ASP A 191 18.97 4.04 -34.56
N TYR A 192 19.38 4.80 -35.58
CA TYR A 192 19.41 4.34 -36.96
C TYR A 192 20.84 4.08 -37.39
N VAL A 193 21.05 2.89 -37.98
CA VAL A 193 22.32 2.53 -38.61
C VAL A 193 22.07 2.51 -40.12
N ALA A 194 22.81 3.36 -40.86
CA ALA A 194 22.77 3.42 -42.34
C ALA A 194 23.93 2.67 -42.95
#